data_9df346d7d377007eacfc1de0bc5f5ec4
#
_entry.id   9df346d7d377007eacfc1de0bc5f5ec4
#
_cell.length_a   1.000
_cell.length_b   1.000
_cell.length_c   1.000
_cell.angle_alpha   90.00
_cell.angle_beta   90.00
_cell.angle_gamma   90.00
#
_symmetry.space_group_name_H-M   'P 1'
#
loop_
_entity.id
_entity.type
_entity.pdbx_description
1 polymer ?
#
loop_
_entity_poly.entity_id
_entity_poly.type
_entity_poly.pdbx_seq_one_letter_code
_entity_poly.pdbx_strand_id
1 'polypeptide(L)'
;MTGELVYEIAQNGYIKLVLHALKHRTSAVNGVLVGRYESTKGVVEICDAVPLFHSNISLLPPLEIALMQIEEYYGGQGLSLVGYFHANERSDDNDLCNVAKNIGDHICRYFPQAGILLLDNKKLASLSKVKDRSPVMQLYRRDGSKWKVAVLEDGGRLGIKEPSANVMLLDYISSEKWQDIVDFDDHLDDISKDWLNGELFK
;
A
#
# COMPACT_ATOMS: atom_id res chain seq x y z
N MET A 1 -22.57 -6.49 -17.72
CA MET A 1 -21.63 -7.52 -17.25
C MET A 1 -20.57 -6.81 -16.42
N THR A 2 -20.65 -6.87 -15.09
CA THR A 2 -19.60 -6.34 -14.23
C THR A 2 -18.45 -7.34 -14.27
N GLY A 3 -17.47 -7.08 -15.17
CA GLY A 3 -16.24 -7.85 -15.22
C GLY A 3 -15.61 -7.92 -13.83
N GLU A 4 -15.00 -9.04 -13.48
CA GLU A 4 -14.30 -9.18 -12.22
C GLU A 4 -13.14 -8.17 -12.16
N LEU A 5 -13.15 -7.32 -11.14
CA LEU A 5 -12.14 -6.30 -10.95
C LEU A 5 -10.86 -6.93 -10.41
N VAL A 6 -9.76 -6.71 -11.12
CA VAL A 6 -8.42 -7.21 -10.78
C VAL A 6 -7.52 -6.05 -10.34
N TYR A 7 -6.60 -6.31 -9.44
CA TYR A 7 -5.61 -5.34 -8.98
C TYR A 7 -4.20 -5.83 -9.31
N GLU A 8 -3.40 -4.95 -9.87
CA GLU A 8 -2.00 -5.23 -10.17
C GLU A 8 -1.13 -4.16 -9.54
N ILE A 9 -0.17 -4.57 -8.72
CA ILE A 9 0.77 -3.65 -8.09
C ILE A 9 2.12 -3.72 -8.79
N ALA A 10 2.67 -2.56 -9.17
CA ALA A 10 4.00 -2.44 -9.71
C ALA A 10 5.05 -2.75 -8.64
N GLN A 11 6.21 -3.25 -9.08
CA GLN A 11 7.33 -3.66 -8.22
C GLN A 11 7.70 -2.59 -7.19
N ASN A 12 7.90 -1.34 -7.62
CA ASN A 12 8.34 -0.26 -6.74
C ASN A 12 7.30 0.05 -5.65
N GLY A 13 6.02 0.09 -5.99
CA GLY A 13 4.94 0.26 -5.02
C GLY A 13 4.91 -0.88 -4.00
N TYR A 14 5.03 -2.13 -4.47
CA TYR A 14 5.09 -3.30 -3.60
C TYR A 14 6.28 -3.24 -2.63
N ILE A 15 7.46 -2.91 -3.14
CA ILE A 15 8.68 -2.82 -2.32
C ILE A 15 8.54 -1.69 -1.28
N LYS A 16 8.08 -0.50 -1.67
CA LYS A 16 7.91 0.64 -0.74
C LYS A 16 7.02 0.28 0.45
N LEU A 17 5.84 -0.28 0.22
CA LEU A 17 4.93 -0.61 1.32
C LEU A 17 5.48 -1.69 2.25
N VAL A 18 6.23 -2.68 1.72
CA VAL A 18 6.89 -3.71 2.53
C VAL A 18 8.04 -3.11 3.36
N LEU A 19 8.90 -2.29 2.74
CA LEU A 19 10.02 -1.64 3.44
C LEU A 19 9.52 -0.71 4.55
N HIS A 20 8.41 0.02 4.33
CA HIS A 20 7.79 0.87 5.35
C HIS A 20 7.36 0.06 6.58
N ALA A 21 6.67 -1.06 6.37
CA ALA A 21 6.29 -1.95 7.47
C ALA A 21 7.51 -2.60 8.16
N LEU A 22 8.58 -2.89 7.43
CA LEU A 22 9.81 -3.45 7.99
C LEU A 22 10.60 -2.42 8.80
N LYS A 23 10.56 -1.13 8.46
CA LYS A 23 11.18 -0.05 9.23
C LYS A 23 10.50 0.12 10.59
N HIS A 24 9.19 0.03 10.64
CA HIS A 24 8.39 0.31 11.83
C HIS A 24 7.67 -0.96 12.36
N ARG A 25 8.43 -2.02 12.62
CA ARG A 25 7.90 -3.36 12.98
C ARG A 25 7.08 -3.41 14.28
N THR A 26 7.20 -2.41 15.13
CA THR A 26 6.53 -2.32 16.43
C THR A 26 5.42 -1.30 16.47
N SER A 27 5.09 -0.73 15.32
CA SER A 27 4.02 0.27 15.15
C SER A 27 3.08 -0.13 14.04
N ALA A 28 1.85 0.32 14.11
CA ALA A 28 0.99 0.31 12.93
C ALA A 28 1.54 1.31 11.91
N VAL A 29 1.49 0.94 10.63
CA VAL A 29 1.88 1.83 9.53
C VAL A 29 0.80 1.91 8.47
N ASN A 30 0.77 3.01 7.76
CA ASN A 30 -0.17 3.18 6.66
C ASN A 30 0.40 4.03 5.52
N GLY A 31 -0.33 4.04 4.42
CA GLY A 31 -0.06 4.89 3.28
C GLY A 31 -1.10 4.73 2.21
N VAL A 32 -0.95 5.45 1.13
CA VAL A 32 -1.87 5.42 0.00
C VAL A 32 -1.27 4.74 -1.21
N LEU A 33 -2.15 4.24 -2.06
CA LEU A 33 -1.83 3.61 -3.33
C LEU A 33 -2.20 4.56 -4.45
N VAL A 34 -1.27 4.78 -5.36
CA VAL A 34 -1.40 5.67 -6.51
C VAL A 34 -1.37 4.86 -7.79
N GLY A 35 -2.24 5.20 -8.72
CA GLY A 35 -2.34 4.45 -9.95
C GLY A 35 -3.47 4.91 -10.86
N ARG A 36 -4.03 3.98 -11.63
CA ARG A 36 -5.12 4.26 -12.58
C ARG A 36 -6.03 3.05 -12.75
N TYR A 37 -7.23 3.32 -13.26
CA TYR A 37 -8.19 2.28 -13.60
C TYR A 37 -8.28 2.11 -15.11
N GLU A 38 -7.98 0.93 -15.60
CA GLU A 38 -8.17 0.55 -16.99
C GLU A 38 -9.55 -0.08 -17.17
N SER A 39 -10.53 0.75 -17.51
CA SER A 39 -11.94 0.34 -17.57
C SER A 39 -12.21 -0.75 -18.61
N THR A 40 -11.46 -0.77 -19.72
CA THR A 40 -11.59 -1.77 -20.78
C THR A 40 -11.23 -3.18 -20.33
N LYS A 41 -10.30 -3.30 -19.40
CA LYS A 41 -9.82 -4.58 -18.85
C LYS A 41 -10.39 -4.90 -17.46
N GLY A 42 -10.99 -3.92 -16.80
CA GLY A 42 -11.42 -4.07 -15.40
C GLY A 42 -10.24 -4.19 -14.43
N VAL A 43 -9.11 -3.52 -14.73
CA VAL A 43 -7.88 -3.59 -13.93
C VAL A 43 -7.63 -2.28 -13.21
N VAL A 44 -7.39 -2.35 -11.91
CA VAL A 44 -6.80 -1.25 -11.12
C VAL A 44 -5.29 -1.47 -11.08
N GLU A 45 -4.56 -0.65 -11.82
CA GLU A 45 -3.10 -0.66 -11.83
C GLU A 45 -2.58 0.25 -10.70
N ILE A 46 -1.94 -0.33 -9.71
CA ILE A 46 -1.26 0.38 -8.62
C ILE A 46 0.18 0.62 -9.08
N CYS A 47 0.48 1.86 -9.48
CA CYS A 47 1.78 2.24 -10.02
C CYS A 47 2.81 2.54 -8.92
N ASP A 48 2.35 3.09 -7.80
CA ASP A 48 3.21 3.46 -6.68
C ASP A 48 2.47 3.33 -5.34
N ALA A 49 3.24 3.29 -4.24
CA ALA A 49 2.75 3.38 -2.88
C ALA A 49 3.49 4.52 -2.16
N VAL A 50 2.75 5.34 -1.44
CA VAL A 50 3.30 6.49 -0.70
C VAL A 50 3.11 6.25 0.80
N PRO A 51 4.21 6.01 1.55
CA PRO A 51 4.19 5.87 3.00
C PRO A 51 3.70 7.15 3.69
N LEU A 52 2.79 7.03 4.67
CA LEU A 52 2.25 8.19 5.36
C LEU A 52 2.65 8.26 6.83
N PHE A 53 2.20 7.33 7.65
CA PHE A 53 2.31 7.46 9.09
C PHE A 53 2.79 6.16 9.76
N HIS A 54 3.57 6.33 10.83
CA HIS A 54 3.99 5.26 11.74
C HIS A 54 3.75 5.61 13.22
N SER A 55 3.41 6.88 13.53
CA SER A 55 3.17 7.33 14.91
C SER A 55 1.69 7.50 15.20
N ASN A 56 1.01 8.37 14.46
CA ASN A 56 -0.39 8.73 14.68
C ASN A 56 -1.24 8.53 13.44
N ILE A 57 -1.55 7.27 13.12
CA ILE A 57 -2.24 6.86 11.91
C ILE A 57 -3.67 7.41 11.74
N SER A 58 -4.24 8.02 12.78
CA SER A 58 -5.63 8.52 12.79
C SER A 58 -5.78 10.04 12.72
N LEU A 59 -4.69 10.80 12.63
CA LEU A 59 -4.72 12.26 12.60
C LEU A 59 -5.24 12.79 11.26
N LEU A 60 -6.45 13.37 11.27
CA LEU A 60 -7.12 13.87 10.06
C LEU A 60 -6.39 15.05 9.39
N PRO A 61 -5.97 16.13 10.09
CA PRO A 61 -5.36 17.28 9.40
C PRO A 61 -4.06 16.92 8.64
N PRO A 62 -3.08 16.20 9.19
CA PRO A 62 -1.92 15.75 8.43
C PRO A 62 -2.29 14.84 7.25
N LEU A 63 -3.28 13.96 7.40
CA LEU A 63 -3.75 13.11 6.31
C LEU A 63 -4.30 13.93 5.14
N GLU A 64 -5.16 14.90 5.41
CA GLU A 64 -5.74 15.77 4.36
C GLU A 64 -4.64 16.53 3.61
N ILE A 65 -3.63 17.06 4.32
CA ILE A 65 -2.50 17.75 3.70
C ILE A 65 -1.71 16.79 2.80
N ALA A 66 -1.40 15.59 3.29
CA ALA A 66 -0.69 14.58 2.51
C ALA A 66 -1.46 14.20 1.23
N LEU A 67 -2.78 13.95 1.35
CA LEU A 67 -3.63 13.61 0.21
C LEU A 67 -3.63 14.72 -0.86
N MET A 68 -3.78 15.98 -0.45
CA MET A 68 -3.75 17.13 -1.37
C MET A 68 -2.41 17.22 -2.12
N GLN A 69 -1.28 17.04 -1.43
CA GLN A 69 0.05 17.07 -2.06
C GLN A 69 0.26 15.90 -3.03
N ILE A 70 -0.21 14.70 -2.67
CA ILE A 70 -0.13 13.52 -3.52
C ILE A 70 -0.98 13.71 -4.78
N GLU A 71 -2.21 14.18 -4.64
CA GLU A 71 -3.11 14.43 -5.76
C GLU A 71 -2.54 15.45 -6.74
N GLU A 72 -1.93 16.53 -6.23
CA GLU A 72 -1.27 17.54 -7.07
C GLU A 72 -0.07 16.95 -7.82
N TYR A 73 0.81 16.23 -7.10
CA TYR A 73 2.04 15.67 -7.68
C TYR A 73 1.76 14.59 -8.73
N TYR A 74 0.89 13.62 -8.39
CA TYR A 74 0.61 12.49 -9.28
C TYR A 74 -0.46 12.81 -10.33
N GLY A 75 -1.35 13.77 -10.04
CA GLY A 75 -2.36 14.24 -11.00
C GLY A 75 -1.73 14.79 -12.28
N GLY A 76 -0.60 15.52 -12.16
CA GLY A 76 0.19 15.95 -13.31
C GLY A 76 0.77 14.83 -14.16
N GLN A 77 0.83 13.60 -13.63
CA GLN A 77 1.30 12.40 -14.33
C GLN A 77 0.15 11.51 -14.82
N GLY A 78 -1.10 11.96 -14.68
CA GLY A 78 -2.29 11.18 -15.05
C GLY A 78 -2.60 10.01 -14.11
N LEU A 79 -2.09 10.08 -12.88
CA LEU A 79 -2.34 9.10 -11.82
C LEU A 79 -3.26 9.69 -10.75
N SER A 80 -3.96 8.83 -10.03
CA SER A 80 -4.88 9.21 -8.96
C SER A 80 -4.73 8.28 -7.75
N LEU A 81 -5.36 8.66 -6.64
CA LEU A 81 -5.47 7.78 -5.48
C LEU A 81 -6.38 6.60 -5.82
N VAL A 82 -5.85 5.38 -5.80
CA VAL A 82 -6.59 4.16 -6.16
C VAL A 82 -6.78 3.21 -4.97
N GLY A 83 -6.26 3.56 -3.80
CA GLY A 83 -6.42 2.73 -2.61
C GLY A 83 -5.56 3.17 -1.43
N TYR A 84 -5.50 2.29 -0.46
CA TYR A 84 -4.85 2.49 0.81
C TYR A 84 -4.12 1.22 1.24
N PHE A 85 -3.02 1.31 1.96
CA PHE A 85 -2.38 0.16 2.59
C PHE A 85 -2.22 0.37 4.08
N HIS A 86 -2.23 -0.74 4.83
CA HIS A 86 -2.14 -0.74 6.27
C HIS A 86 -1.38 -1.97 6.78
N ALA A 87 -0.58 -1.81 7.81
CA ALA A 87 -0.10 -2.90 8.64
C ALA A 87 -0.49 -2.63 10.10
N ASN A 88 -1.06 -3.64 10.76
CA ASN A 88 -1.40 -3.53 12.19
C ASN A 88 -0.13 -3.54 13.04
N GLU A 89 -0.18 -2.95 14.23
CA GLU A 89 0.92 -2.97 15.19
C GLU A 89 1.22 -4.40 15.67
N ARG A 90 0.17 -5.17 15.96
CA ARG A 90 0.30 -6.52 16.50
C ARG A 90 0.43 -7.55 15.39
N SER A 91 1.37 -8.48 15.55
CA SER A 91 1.62 -9.55 14.58
C SER A 91 0.52 -10.62 14.51
N ASP A 92 -0.32 -10.71 15.53
CA ASP A 92 -1.45 -11.64 15.60
C ASP A 92 -2.79 -11.02 15.16
N ASP A 93 -2.82 -9.72 14.90
CA ASP A 93 -4.00 -9.00 14.41
C ASP A 93 -4.01 -8.99 12.87
N ASN A 94 -4.95 -9.74 12.30
CA ASN A 94 -5.14 -9.84 10.85
C ASN A 94 -6.46 -9.18 10.40
N ASP A 95 -7.12 -8.42 11.28
CA ASP A 95 -8.36 -7.76 10.97
C ASP A 95 -8.13 -6.31 10.49
N LEU A 96 -8.97 -5.88 9.56
CA LEU A 96 -8.94 -4.50 9.10
C LEU A 96 -9.50 -3.57 10.19
N CYS A 97 -8.66 -2.69 10.73
CA CYS A 97 -9.04 -1.76 11.79
C CYS A 97 -10.03 -0.68 11.30
N ASN A 98 -10.71 -0.01 12.23
CA ASN A 98 -11.70 1.02 11.88
C ASN A 98 -11.06 2.24 11.20
N VAL A 99 -9.85 2.61 11.55
CA VAL A 99 -9.13 3.72 10.92
C VAL A 99 -8.90 3.41 9.43
N ALA A 100 -8.43 2.21 9.10
CA ALA A 100 -8.22 1.79 7.73
C ALA A 100 -9.55 1.76 6.93
N LYS A 101 -10.64 1.30 7.54
CA LYS A 101 -11.98 1.33 6.91
C LYS A 101 -12.43 2.76 6.62
N ASN A 102 -12.27 3.68 7.57
CA ASN A 102 -12.69 5.07 7.41
C ASN A 102 -11.90 5.79 6.32
N ILE A 103 -10.56 5.58 6.26
CA ILE A 103 -9.72 6.16 5.21
C ILE A 103 -10.06 5.54 3.85
N GLY A 104 -10.24 4.23 3.80
CA GLY A 104 -10.70 3.55 2.59
C GLY A 104 -12.06 4.06 2.10
N ASP A 105 -13.01 4.29 3.00
CA ASP A 105 -14.32 4.87 2.68
C ASP A 105 -14.19 6.31 2.15
N HIS A 106 -13.26 7.10 2.70
CA HIS A 106 -12.96 8.43 2.20
C HIS A 106 -12.46 8.36 0.74
N ILE A 107 -11.47 7.52 0.45
CA ILE A 107 -10.92 7.34 -0.90
C ILE A 107 -12.00 6.82 -1.86
N CYS A 108 -12.85 5.88 -1.43
CA CYS A 108 -13.93 5.33 -2.25
C CYS A 108 -14.96 6.37 -2.73
N ARG A 109 -15.07 7.53 -2.08
CA ARG A 109 -15.96 8.61 -2.53
C ARG A 109 -15.50 9.21 -3.85
N TYR A 110 -14.19 9.25 -4.09
CA TYR A 110 -13.57 9.81 -5.29
C TYR A 110 -13.20 8.70 -6.30
N PHE A 111 -12.84 7.52 -5.79
CA PHE A 111 -12.48 6.37 -6.59
C PHE A 111 -13.24 5.11 -6.11
N PRO A 112 -14.43 4.83 -6.66
CA PRO A 112 -15.30 3.74 -6.20
C PRO A 112 -14.67 2.34 -6.26
N GLN A 113 -13.66 2.15 -7.10
CA GLN A 113 -12.91 0.90 -7.24
C GLN A 113 -11.74 0.79 -6.26
N ALA A 114 -11.60 1.71 -5.30
CA ALA A 114 -10.50 1.67 -4.34
C ALA A 114 -10.45 0.34 -3.57
N GLY A 115 -9.22 -0.15 -3.36
CA GLY A 115 -8.94 -1.30 -2.53
C GLY A 115 -8.12 -0.93 -1.30
N ILE A 116 -8.19 -1.76 -0.26
CA ILE A 116 -7.28 -1.69 0.88
C ILE A 116 -6.39 -2.92 0.86
N LEU A 117 -5.07 -2.70 0.92
CA LEU A 117 -4.09 -3.75 1.11
C LEU A 117 -3.74 -3.84 2.60
N LEU A 118 -4.11 -4.92 3.25
CA LEU A 118 -3.69 -5.22 4.63
C LEU A 118 -2.46 -6.12 4.58
N LEU A 119 -1.35 -5.65 5.15
CA LEU A 119 -0.12 -6.43 5.23
C LEU A 119 -0.25 -7.52 6.29
N ASP A 120 0.30 -8.70 5.98
CA ASP A 120 0.36 -9.83 6.89
C ASP A 120 1.71 -9.81 7.64
N ASN A 121 1.70 -9.37 8.88
CA ASN A 121 2.90 -9.24 9.71
C ASN A 121 3.62 -10.57 9.96
N LYS A 122 2.90 -11.71 9.94
CA LYS A 122 3.52 -13.05 10.07
C LYS A 122 4.30 -13.40 8.81
N LYS A 123 3.73 -13.13 7.65
CA LYS A 123 4.43 -13.31 6.37
C LYS A 123 5.62 -12.36 6.25
N LEU A 124 5.48 -11.09 6.65
CA LEU A 124 6.57 -10.11 6.69
C LEU A 124 7.74 -10.59 7.54
N ALA A 125 7.47 -11.13 8.74
CA ALA A 125 8.49 -11.66 9.62
C ALA A 125 9.23 -12.91 9.07
N SER A 126 8.61 -13.62 8.14
CA SER A 126 9.15 -14.85 7.54
C SER A 126 9.70 -14.68 6.13
N LEU A 127 9.64 -13.47 5.54
CA LEU A 127 10.03 -13.19 4.15
C LEU A 127 11.43 -13.73 3.78
N SER A 128 12.41 -13.63 4.68
CA SER A 128 13.77 -14.11 4.44
C SER A 128 13.92 -15.63 4.56
N LYS A 129 12.92 -16.33 5.11
CA LYS A 129 12.99 -17.75 5.46
C LYS A 129 12.16 -18.65 4.55
N VAL A 130 11.18 -18.11 3.85
CA VAL A 130 10.19 -18.88 3.09
C VAL A 130 10.41 -18.69 1.59
N LYS A 131 10.40 -19.79 0.85
CA LYS A 131 10.44 -19.77 -0.64
C LYS A 131 9.08 -19.43 -1.26
N ASP A 132 8.08 -19.13 -0.44
CA ASP A 132 6.75 -18.75 -0.90
C ASP A 132 6.79 -17.36 -1.55
N ARG A 133 6.33 -17.27 -2.78
CA ARG A 133 6.26 -16.03 -3.58
C ARG A 133 4.89 -15.36 -3.49
N SER A 134 3.99 -15.84 -2.61
CA SER A 134 2.67 -15.22 -2.46
C SER A 134 2.81 -13.80 -1.87
N PRO A 135 1.96 -12.86 -2.30
CA PRO A 135 1.95 -11.52 -1.74
C PRO A 135 1.80 -11.52 -0.22
N VAL A 136 2.57 -10.67 0.47
CA VAL A 136 2.53 -10.53 1.93
C VAL A 136 1.38 -9.66 2.42
N MET A 137 0.32 -9.57 1.64
CA MET A 137 -0.82 -8.72 1.89
C MET A 137 -2.11 -9.36 1.40
N GLN A 138 -3.22 -8.92 1.99
CA GLN A 138 -4.58 -9.29 1.61
C GLN A 138 -5.27 -8.07 1.02
N LEU A 139 -6.02 -8.28 -0.07
CA LEU A 139 -6.84 -7.24 -0.68
C LEU A 139 -8.23 -7.25 -0.05
N TYR A 140 -8.67 -6.09 0.41
CA TYR A 140 -10.05 -5.82 0.81
C TYR A 140 -10.73 -4.94 -0.22
N ARG A 141 -11.99 -5.27 -0.54
CA ARG A 141 -12.85 -4.47 -1.41
C ARG A 141 -14.12 -4.09 -0.69
N ARG A 142 -14.67 -2.97 -1.08
CA ARG A 142 -15.96 -2.53 -0.58
C ARG A 142 -17.10 -3.28 -1.29
N ASP A 143 -17.97 -3.91 -0.49
CA ASP A 143 -19.20 -4.55 -0.94
C ASP A 143 -20.36 -3.89 -0.19
N GLY A 144 -21.09 -3.00 -0.88
CA GLY A 144 -22.07 -2.12 -0.26
C GLY A 144 -21.43 -1.23 0.80
N SER A 145 -21.82 -1.42 2.06
CA SER A 145 -21.28 -0.68 3.21
C SER A 145 -20.17 -1.40 3.98
N LYS A 146 -19.73 -2.59 3.52
CA LYS A 146 -18.78 -3.43 4.26
C LYS A 146 -17.51 -3.67 3.44
N TRP A 147 -16.38 -3.70 4.15
CA TRP A 147 -15.11 -4.17 3.59
C TRP A 147 -15.02 -5.69 3.74
N LYS A 148 -14.76 -6.37 2.64
CA LYS A 148 -14.60 -7.82 2.58
C LYS A 148 -13.28 -8.19 1.93
N VAL A 149 -12.67 -9.27 2.39
CA VAL A 149 -11.51 -9.85 1.71
C VAL A 149 -11.92 -10.25 0.29
N ALA A 150 -11.16 -9.80 -0.68
CA ALA A 150 -11.36 -10.18 -2.07
C ALA A 150 -10.71 -11.55 -2.32
N VAL A 151 -11.41 -12.62 -1.93
CA VAL A 151 -10.99 -14.00 -2.22
C VAL A 151 -11.44 -14.36 -3.63
N LEU A 152 -10.54 -14.97 -4.42
CA LEU A 152 -10.91 -15.76 -5.58
C LEU A 152 -10.77 -17.23 -5.22
N GLU A 153 -11.68 -18.03 -5.76
CA GLU A 153 -11.55 -19.49 -5.72
C GLU A 153 -10.25 -19.97 -6.42
N ASP A 154 -9.67 -19.11 -7.32
CA ASP A 154 -8.43 -19.36 -8.06
C ASP A 154 -7.27 -18.38 -7.75
N GLY A 155 -7.31 -17.65 -6.65
CA GLY A 155 -6.14 -16.89 -6.13
C GLY A 155 -5.73 -15.60 -6.83
N GLY A 156 -6.53 -15.04 -7.76
CA GLY A 156 -6.00 -14.11 -8.75
C GLY A 156 -6.51 -12.67 -8.76
N ARG A 157 -7.06 -12.08 -7.68
CA ARG A 157 -7.51 -10.66 -7.73
C ARG A 157 -6.44 -9.63 -7.41
N LEU A 158 -5.33 -10.05 -6.84
CA LEU A 158 -4.18 -9.18 -6.57
C LEU A 158 -2.92 -9.84 -7.12
N GLY A 159 -2.31 -9.22 -8.11
CA GLY A 159 -1.04 -9.66 -8.70
C GLY A 159 0.07 -8.65 -8.47
N ILE A 160 1.32 -9.13 -8.40
CA ILE A 160 2.51 -8.30 -8.54
C ILE A 160 2.89 -8.33 -10.02
N LYS A 161 2.98 -7.15 -10.62
CA LYS A 161 3.15 -7.01 -12.07
C LYS A 161 4.47 -7.60 -12.57
N GLU A 162 5.56 -7.35 -11.84
CA GLU A 162 6.89 -7.81 -12.21
C GLU A 162 7.28 -9.07 -11.41
N PRO A 163 7.60 -10.18 -12.07
CA PRO A 163 8.03 -11.42 -11.39
C PRO A 163 9.31 -11.28 -10.56
N SER A 164 10.15 -10.28 -10.88
CA SER A 164 11.39 -9.96 -10.16
C SER A 164 11.19 -9.28 -8.82
N ALA A 165 9.99 -8.77 -8.53
CA ALA A 165 9.73 -7.94 -7.36
C ALA A 165 10.16 -8.60 -6.03
N ASN A 166 9.89 -9.90 -5.87
CA ASN A 166 10.28 -10.63 -4.65
C ASN A 166 11.81 -10.80 -4.53
N VAL A 167 12.52 -10.96 -5.66
CA VAL A 167 14.00 -11.07 -5.66
C VAL A 167 14.59 -9.73 -5.27
N MET A 168 14.14 -8.65 -5.87
CA MET A 168 14.61 -7.30 -5.52
C MET A 168 14.25 -6.90 -4.09
N LEU A 169 13.05 -7.27 -3.62
CA LEU A 169 12.67 -7.04 -2.23
C LEU A 169 13.64 -7.73 -1.26
N LEU A 170 14.00 -8.99 -1.51
CA LEU A 170 14.96 -9.71 -0.66
C LEU A 170 16.36 -9.08 -0.70
N ASP A 171 16.81 -8.56 -1.84
CA ASP A 171 18.05 -7.81 -1.96
C ASP A 171 18.02 -6.52 -1.12
N TYR A 172 16.92 -5.77 -1.20
CA TYR A 172 16.73 -4.56 -0.39
C TYR A 172 16.61 -4.84 1.12
N ILE A 173 16.04 -5.98 1.50
CA ILE A 173 16.03 -6.41 2.90
C ILE A 173 17.43 -6.76 3.38
N SER A 174 18.19 -7.52 2.59
CA SER A 174 19.55 -7.97 2.93
C SER A 174 20.55 -6.82 2.99
N SER A 175 20.37 -5.80 2.17
CA SER A 175 21.15 -4.55 2.17
C SER A 175 20.63 -3.49 3.14
N GLU A 176 19.63 -3.82 3.97
CA GLU A 176 19.02 -2.95 4.97
C GLU A 176 18.41 -1.64 4.41
N LYS A 177 18.09 -1.59 3.12
CA LYS A 177 17.47 -0.42 2.48
C LYS A 177 16.11 -0.01 3.07
N TRP A 178 15.51 -0.85 3.91
CA TRP A 178 14.33 -0.48 4.67
C TRP A 178 14.60 0.68 5.66
N GLN A 179 15.86 0.95 6.03
CA GLN A 179 16.23 2.10 6.86
C GLN A 179 16.10 3.43 6.11
N ASP A 180 16.25 3.41 4.78
CA ASP A 180 16.26 4.61 3.94
C ASP A 180 14.84 5.08 3.57
N ILE A 181 13.82 4.22 3.73
CA ILE A 181 12.44 4.62 3.42
C ILE A 181 11.97 5.76 4.33
N VAL A 182 11.36 6.77 3.75
CA VAL A 182 10.84 7.95 4.43
C VAL A 182 9.33 7.98 4.30
N ASP A 183 8.63 8.30 5.36
CA ASP A 183 7.19 8.53 5.33
C ASP A 183 6.84 10.00 5.60
N PHE A 184 5.55 10.32 5.59
CA PHE A 184 5.10 11.69 5.81
C PHE A 184 5.33 12.17 7.25
N ASP A 185 5.31 11.27 8.27
CA ASP A 185 5.70 11.64 9.64
C ASP A 185 7.17 12.08 9.71
N ASP A 186 8.07 11.31 9.07
CA ASP A 186 9.49 11.68 8.94
C ASP A 186 9.67 13.05 8.25
N HIS A 187 8.86 13.33 7.21
CA HIS A 187 8.90 14.62 6.49
C HIS A 187 8.35 15.78 7.33
N LEU A 188 7.33 15.56 8.14
CA LEU A 188 6.82 16.59 9.04
C LEU A 188 7.84 16.98 10.11
N ASP A 189 8.67 16.04 10.56
CA ASP A 189 9.77 16.28 11.49
C ASP A 189 10.97 16.96 10.80
N ASP A 190 11.22 16.62 9.53
CA ASP A 190 12.31 17.18 8.72
C ASP A 190 11.88 17.30 7.26
N ILE A 191 11.50 18.51 6.87
CA ILE A 191 10.98 18.84 5.52
C ILE A 191 11.99 18.62 4.38
N SER A 192 13.26 18.37 4.69
CA SER A 192 14.27 18.04 3.68
C SER A 192 14.19 16.57 3.21
N LYS A 193 13.50 15.72 3.94
CA LYS A 193 13.32 14.31 3.61
C LYS A 193 12.27 14.10 2.50
N ASP A 194 12.66 13.36 1.45
CA ASP A 194 11.74 12.99 0.37
C ASP A 194 10.85 11.80 0.73
N TRP A 195 9.65 12.06 1.19
CA TRP A 195 8.68 11.05 1.55
C TRP A 195 8.00 10.34 0.36
N LEU A 196 8.19 10.83 -0.86
CA LEU A 196 7.79 10.11 -2.08
C LEU A 196 8.80 9.01 -2.44
N ASN A 197 10.02 9.08 -1.86
CA ASN A 197 11.09 8.10 -2.07
C ASN A 197 11.49 7.90 -3.53
N GLY A 198 11.56 8.99 -4.30
CA GLY A 198 11.88 8.95 -5.72
C GLY A 198 13.28 8.40 -6.04
N GLU A 199 14.23 8.54 -5.12
CA GLU A 199 15.62 8.09 -5.29
C GLU A 199 15.87 6.64 -4.83
N LEU A 200 14.92 6.02 -4.12
CA LEU A 200 15.10 4.70 -3.51
C LEU A 200 15.44 3.59 -4.53
N PHE A 201 15.01 3.75 -5.77
CA PHE A 201 15.13 2.75 -6.85
C PHE A 201 16.10 3.16 -7.97
N LYS A 202 16.91 4.19 -7.75
CA LYS A 202 17.93 4.64 -8.69
C LYS A 202 19.28 3.99 -8.45
#